data_669fc78fecc7c5eddaaf96c42ac01d52
#
_entry.id   669fc78fecc7c5eddaaf96c42ac01d52
#
_cell.length_a   1.000
_cell.length_b   1.000
_cell.length_c   1.000
_cell.angle_alpha   90.00
_cell.angle_beta   90.00
_cell.angle_gamma   90.00
#
_symmetry.space_group_name_H-M   'P 1'
#
loop_
_entity.id
_entity.type
_entity.pdbx_description
1 polymer ?
#
loop_
_entity_poly.entity_id
_entity_poly.type
_entity_poly.pdbx_seq_one_letter_code
_entity_poly.pdbx_strand_id
1 'polypeptide(L)'
;MLSRFASKSAFLSRTATTALSSNSCRNISFELSDTQKEIQATALKFSKEVILPNAAKHDETGEFPWEIVKQAHSLGIMNPQIPEKYGGPGMTTVETALIVEALSYGCTGIQLGIMGPSLAIAPVYIAGNEEQKKKYLGMLAAEPIIASYCVTEPGAGSDVNGVKTRVEKKGDEYIINGSKAWITGGGHAKWFFVLARSDPDPKTPAGKAFTAFIVDGDTPGITRGKKEKNMGQRCSDTRVITFEDVRVPACNVLGAPGAGFKVAMSAFDMTRPGVAAGALGLAWRCLDESAKYALERKAFGTVIANHQAVQFMLADMAVNLELARLITYKSASDVDNKVRSSYNASIAKCFAADTANIAATNAVQIFGGNGFNCEYPVEKLMRDAKIYQIYEGTSQIQRIVISRMLLGHFAQNGTSRL
;
A
#
# COMPACT_ATOMS: atom_id res chain seq x y z
N MET A 1 -16.05 -13.01 -23.74
CA MET A 1 -14.65 -13.36 -23.36
C MET A 1 -14.41 -13.42 -21.84
N LEU A 2 -15.45 -13.24 -21.02
CA LEU A 2 -15.35 -13.26 -19.54
C LEU A 2 -15.53 -14.64 -18.89
N SER A 3 -15.83 -15.69 -19.68
CA SER A 3 -16.15 -17.03 -19.14
C SER A 3 -14.94 -17.96 -18.90
N ARG A 4 -13.72 -17.50 -19.14
CA ARG A 4 -12.52 -18.35 -18.98
C ARG A 4 -11.88 -18.32 -17.59
N PHE A 5 -12.29 -17.44 -16.70
CA PHE A 5 -11.70 -17.36 -15.36
C PHE A 5 -12.39 -18.22 -14.30
N ALA A 6 -13.66 -18.59 -14.51
CA ALA A 6 -14.41 -19.43 -13.56
C ALA A 6 -14.00 -20.92 -13.58
N SER A 7 -13.14 -21.37 -14.52
CA SER A 7 -12.75 -22.77 -14.65
C SER A 7 -11.34 -23.10 -14.15
N LYS A 8 -10.60 -22.14 -13.56
CA LYS A 8 -9.21 -22.37 -13.11
C LYS A 8 -9.07 -23.00 -11.72
N SER A 9 -10.15 -23.27 -10.97
CA SER A 9 -10.07 -24.12 -9.78
C SER A 9 -9.80 -25.60 -10.07
N ALA A 10 -9.81 -26.02 -11.34
CA ALA A 10 -9.64 -27.40 -11.76
C ALA A 10 -8.21 -27.74 -12.29
N PHE A 11 -7.24 -26.83 -12.21
CA PHE A 11 -5.96 -27.01 -12.92
C PHE A 11 -4.74 -27.32 -12.04
N LEU A 12 -4.90 -27.51 -10.73
CA LEU A 12 -3.76 -27.79 -9.83
C LEU A 12 -3.80 -29.17 -9.18
N SER A 13 -4.32 -30.20 -9.87
CA SER A 13 -4.04 -31.60 -9.49
C SER A 13 -3.08 -32.20 -10.52
N ARG A 14 -1.79 -31.98 -10.34
CA ARG A 14 -0.75 -32.78 -11.01
C ARG A 14 0.44 -33.03 -10.10
N THR A 15 0.43 -34.29 -9.58
CA THR A 15 1.56 -35.19 -9.33
C THR A 15 2.85 -34.60 -8.76
N ALA A 16 3.05 -34.91 -7.47
CA ALA A 16 4.36 -34.90 -6.84
C ALA A 16 5.32 -35.81 -7.64
N THR A 17 6.22 -35.23 -8.38
CA THR A 17 7.40 -35.91 -8.90
C THR A 17 8.59 -35.45 -8.05
N THR A 18 9.22 -36.38 -7.39
CA THR A 18 10.46 -36.31 -6.64
C THR A 18 11.48 -35.41 -7.34
N ALA A 19 11.68 -34.20 -6.85
CA ALA A 19 12.74 -33.33 -7.33
C ALA A 19 14.02 -33.66 -6.57
N LEU A 20 14.99 -34.18 -7.29
CA LEU A 20 16.40 -34.24 -6.94
C LEU A 20 16.88 -32.88 -6.41
N SER A 21 17.60 -32.88 -5.30
CA SER A 21 18.26 -31.71 -4.74
C SER A 21 19.31 -31.19 -5.73
N SER A 22 18.90 -30.28 -6.61
CA SER A 22 19.84 -29.43 -7.31
C SER A 22 20.29 -28.34 -6.35
N ASN A 23 21.56 -28.26 -6.06
CA ASN A 23 22.19 -27.04 -5.55
C ASN A 23 21.78 -25.90 -6.48
N SER A 24 20.72 -25.17 -6.13
CA SER A 24 20.32 -24.00 -6.90
C SER A 24 21.38 -22.94 -6.66
N CYS A 25 22.30 -22.83 -7.60
CA CYS A 25 23.06 -21.61 -7.78
C CYS A 25 22.02 -20.47 -7.80
N ARG A 26 22.03 -19.59 -6.80
CA ARG A 26 21.14 -18.43 -6.75
C ARG A 26 21.58 -17.47 -7.84
N ASN A 27 21.16 -17.73 -9.06
CA ASN A 27 21.35 -16.79 -10.17
C ASN A 27 20.48 -15.57 -9.89
N ILE A 28 21.07 -14.39 -9.98
CA ILE A 28 20.31 -13.15 -10.00
C ILE A 28 19.56 -13.13 -11.34
N SER A 29 18.24 -13.19 -11.30
CA SER A 29 17.39 -12.96 -12.46
C SER A 29 16.56 -11.71 -12.22
N PHE A 30 16.54 -10.82 -13.21
CA PHE A 30 15.69 -9.64 -13.24
C PHE A 30 14.43 -9.87 -14.10
N GLU A 31 14.32 -11.05 -14.73
CA GLU A 31 13.17 -11.40 -15.55
C GLU A 31 12.03 -11.93 -14.69
N LEU A 32 10.83 -11.45 -15.01
CA LEU A 32 9.60 -11.97 -14.44
C LEU A 32 9.32 -13.37 -15.00
N SER A 33 8.79 -14.26 -14.17
CA SER A 33 8.25 -15.54 -14.62
C SER A 33 7.05 -15.33 -15.55
N ASP A 34 6.70 -16.34 -16.33
CA ASP A 34 5.56 -16.24 -17.25
C ASP A 34 4.24 -15.98 -16.49
N THR A 35 4.06 -16.58 -15.32
CA THR A 35 2.92 -16.30 -14.42
C THR A 35 2.90 -14.83 -13.97
N GLN A 36 4.06 -14.29 -13.57
CA GLN A 36 4.17 -12.88 -13.14
C GLN A 36 3.87 -11.92 -14.31
N LYS A 37 4.34 -12.23 -15.51
CA LYS A 37 4.01 -11.46 -16.74
C LYS A 37 2.51 -11.48 -17.03
N GLU A 38 1.86 -12.64 -16.88
CA GLU A 38 0.41 -12.79 -17.09
C GLU A 38 -0.40 -11.99 -16.07
N ILE A 39 0.00 -12.04 -14.77
CA ILE A 39 -0.60 -11.26 -13.70
C ILE A 39 -0.47 -9.76 -13.98
N GLN A 40 0.74 -9.30 -14.31
CA GLN A 40 1.00 -7.89 -14.63
C GLN A 40 0.18 -7.43 -15.83
N ALA A 41 0.16 -8.23 -16.91
CA ALA A 41 -0.61 -7.91 -18.12
C ALA A 41 -2.12 -7.82 -17.83
N THR A 42 -2.65 -8.73 -17.03
CA THR A 42 -4.07 -8.74 -16.62
C THR A 42 -4.41 -7.50 -15.79
N ALA A 43 -3.59 -7.17 -14.79
CA ALA A 43 -3.78 -5.99 -13.96
C ALA A 43 -3.66 -4.68 -14.77
N LEU A 44 -2.69 -4.61 -15.69
CA LEU A 44 -2.50 -3.45 -16.55
C LEU A 44 -3.67 -3.27 -17.54
N LYS A 45 -4.20 -4.37 -18.08
CA LYS A 45 -5.40 -4.33 -18.93
C LYS A 45 -6.59 -3.79 -18.16
N PHE A 46 -6.85 -4.31 -16.95
CA PHE A 46 -7.91 -3.80 -16.09
C PHE A 46 -7.70 -2.31 -15.75
N SER A 47 -6.46 -1.91 -15.49
CA SER A 47 -6.10 -0.53 -15.23
C SER A 47 -6.43 0.41 -16.41
N LYS A 48 -6.06 0.01 -17.63
CA LYS A 48 -6.29 0.82 -18.84
C LYS A 48 -7.75 0.85 -19.29
N GLU A 49 -8.46 -0.28 -19.19
CA GLU A 49 -9.83 -0.41 -19.70
C GLU A 49 -10.89 0.02 -18.69
N VAL A 50 -10.62 -0.10 -17.38
CA VAL A 50 -11.62 0.16 -16.33
C VAL A 50 -11.22 1.34 -15.42
N ILE A 51 -9.99 1.37 -14.90
CA ILE A 51 -9.60 2.41 -13.93
C ILE A 51 -9.39 3.75 -14.62
N LEU A 52 -8.58 3.76 -15.67
CA LEU A 52 -8.14 4.97 -16.36
C LEU A 52 -9.29 5.83 -16.89
N PRO A 53 -10.32 5.28 -17.57
CA PRO A 53 -11.45 6.07 -18.04
C PRO A 53 -12.31 6.70 -16.94
N ASN A 54 -12.24 6.14 -15.73
CA ASN A 54 -13.02 6.61 -14.57
C ASN A 54 -12.22 7.50 -13.60
N ALA A 55 -10.91 7.68 -13.83
CA ALA A 55 -10.02 8.37 -12.92
C ALA A 55 -10.41 9.83 -12.66
N ALA A 56 -10.72 10.59 -13.70
CA ALA A 56 -11.11 11.99 -13.60
C ALA A 56 -12.43 12.16 -12.83
N LYS A 57 -13.45 11.35 -13.14
CA LYS A 57 -14.74 11.37 -12.45
C LYS A 57 -14.59 11.14 -10.95
N HIS A 58 -13.87 10.09 -10.55
CA HIS A 58 -13.68 9.77 -9.13
C HIS A 58 -12.79 10.78 -8.40
N ASP A 59 -11.88 11.46 -9.09
CA ASP A 59 -11.10 12.56 -8.51
C ASP A 59 -11.97 13.80 -8.28
N GLU A 60 -12.82 14.16 -9.24
CA GLU A 60 -13.71 15.31 -9.15
C GLU A 60 -14.78 15.12 -8.06
N THR A 61 -15.53 14.02 -8.10
CA THR A 61 -16.63 13.75 -7.17
C THR A 61 -16.12 13.30 -5.81
N GLY A 62 -14.95 12.69 -5.77
CA GLY A 62 -14.42 12.00 -4.60
C GLY A 62 -15.23 10.75 -4.22
N GLU A 63 -16.19 10.29 -4.99
CA GLU A 63 -16.97 9.09 -4.69
C GLU A 63 -16.08 7.85 -4.62
N PHE A 64 -16.35 6.99 -3.64
CA PHE A 64 -15.65 5.73 -3.50
C PHE A 64 -15.99 4.80 -4.67
N PRO A 65 -15.00 4.14 -5.30
CA PRO A 65 -15.17 3.46 -6.58
C PRO A 65 -15.72 2.03 -6.43
N TRP A 66 -16.89 1.86 -5.78
CA TRP A 66 -17.45 0.55 -5.44
C TRP A 66 -17.56 -0.43 -6.61
N GLU A 67 -18.04 0.04 -7.77
CA GLU A 67 -18.22 -0.85 -8.93
C GLU A 67 -16.88 -1.36 -9.46
N ILE A 68 -15.84 -0.54 -9.40
CA ILE A 68 -14.47 -0.93 -9.79
C ILE A 68 -13.87 -1.88 -8.74
N VAL A 69 -14.12 -1.63 -7.45
CA VAL A 69 -13.69 -2.51 -6.35
C VAL A 69 -14.31 -3.91 -6.48
N LYS A 70 -15.62 -4.01 -6.76
CA LYS A 70 -16.30 -5.29 -7.00
C LYS A 70 -15.72 -6.05 -8.20
N GLN A 71 -15.45 -5.35 -9.31
CA GLN A 71 -14.82 -5.95 -10.48
C GLN A 71 -13.40 -6.44 -10.17
N ALA A 72 -12.60 -5.66 -9.45
CA ALA A 72 -11.26 -6.05 -9.02
C ALA A 72 -11.30 -7.30 -8.13
N HIS A 73 -12.26 -7.37 -7.21
CA HIS A 73 -12.47 -8.56 -6.37
C HIS A 73 -12.83 -9.78 -7.20
N SER A 74 -13.77 -9.69 -8.14
CA SER A 74 -14.18 -10.80 -9.01
C SER A 74 -13.04 -11.33 -9.90
N LEU A 75 -12.03 -10.49 -10.18
CA LEU A 75 -10.82 -10.87 -10.90
C LEU A 75 -9.71 -11.43 -10.01
N GLY A 76 -9.89 -11.46 -8.68
CA GLY A 76 -8.89 -11.92 -7.72
C GLY A 76 -7.68 -10.98 -7.57
N ILE A 77 -7.80 -9.71 -7.99
CA ILE A 77 -6.73 -8.70 -7.86
C ILE A 77 -6.92 -7.77 -6.65
N MET A 78 -8.04 -7.91 -5.92
CA MET A 78 -8.23 -7.29 -4.60
C MET A 78 -7.76 -8.26 -3.50
N ASN A 79 -6.97 -7.77 -2.54
CA ASN A 79 -6.44 -8.56 -1.42
C ASN A 79 -5.67 -9.84 -1.87
N PRO A 80 -4.81 -9.78 -2.91
CA PRO A 80 -4.24 -10.96 -3.56
C PRO A 80 -3.32 -11.78 -2.63
N GLN A 81 -2.79 -11.19 -1.56
CA GLN A 81 -1.90 -11.85 -0.60
C GLN A 81 -2.62 -12.73 0.43
N ILE A 82 -3.97 -12.73 0.48
CA ILE A 82 -4.69 -13.62 1.40
C ILE A 82 -4.42 -15.08 1.00
N PRO A 83 -3.93 -15.92 1.93
CA PRO A 83 -3.63 -17.33 1.64
C PRO A 83 -4.84 -18.13 1.17
N GLU A 84 -4.60 -19.12 0.29
CA GLU A 84 -5.63 -20.02 -0.24
C GLU A 84 -6.43 -20.73 0.86
N LYS A 85 -5.78 -21.12 1.96
CA LYS A 85 -6.45 -21.76 3.12
C LYS A 85 -7.53 -20.90 3.78
N TYR A 86 -7.54 -19.58 3.51
CA TYR A 86 -8.58 -18.64 3.94
C TYR A 86 -9.45 -18.14 2.78
N GLY A 87 -9.35 -18.78 1.61
CA GLY A 87 -10.16 -18.47 0.42
C GLY A 87 -9.58 -17.40 -0.50
N GLY A 88 -8.37 -16.90 -0.25
CA GLY A 88 -7.72 -15.90 -1.07
C GLY A 88 -6.90 -16.47 -2.23
N PRO A 89 -6.34 -15.62 -3.09
CA PRO A 89 -5.50 -16.05 -4.22
C PRO A 89 -4.12 -16.58 -3.83
N GLY A 90 -3.60 -16.25 -2.64
CA GLY A 90 -2.29 -16.73 -2.16
C GLY A 90 -1.09 -16.16 -2.90
N MET A 91 -1.23 -15.00 -3.53
CA MET A 91 -0.15 -14.39 -4.33
C MET A 91 0.99 -13.88 -3.45
N THR A 92 2.18 -13.93 -4.01
CA THR A 92 3.41 -13.42 -3.38
C THR A 92 3.42 -11.89 -3.25
N THR A 93 4.35 -11.35 -2.48
CA THR A 93 4.54 -9.90 -2.36
C THR A 93 5.03 -9.28 -3.67
N VAL A 94 5.84 -10.00 -4.44
CA VAL A 94 6.27 -9.56 -5.78
C VAL A 94 5.06 -9.47 -6.71
N GLU A 95 4.21 -10.49 -6.78
CA GLU A 95 3.00 -10.48 -7.60
C GLU A 95 2.02 -9.38 -7.18
N THR A 96 1.87 -9.18 -5.87
CA THR A 96 1.09 -8.06 -5.31
C THR A 96 1.65 -6.70 -5.75
N ALA A 97 2.97 -6.52 -5.74
CA ALA A 97 3.62 -5.28 -6.18
C ALA A 97 3.39 -5.02 -7.68
N LEU A 98 3.45 -6.06 -8.53
CA LEU A 98 3.12 -5.95 -9.96
C LEU A 98 1.67 -5.49 -10.19
N ILE A 99 0.72 -6.04 -9.42
CA ILE A 99 -0.69 -5.62 -9.48
C ILE A 99 -0.82 -4.15 -9.05
N VAL A 100 -0.24 -3.78 -7.91
CA VAL A 100 -0.34 -2.41 -7.37
C VAL A 100 0.26 -1.39 -8.33
N GLU A 101 1.44 -1.67 -8.90
CA GLU A 101 2.06 -0.80 -9.92
C GLU A 101 1.13 -0.61 -11.12
N ALA A 102 0.58 -1.69 -11.65
CA ALA A 102 -0.33 -1.66 -12.80
C ALA A 102 -1.62 -0.88 -12.51
N LEU A 103 -2.26 -1.09 -11.35
CA LEU A 103 -3.49 -0.37 -10.98
C LEU A 103 -3.22 1.13 -10.77
N SER A 104 -2.07 1.47 -10.16
CA SER A 104 -1.66 2.86 -9.88
C SER A 104 -1.34 3.64 -11.16
N TYR A 105 -0.93 2.96 -12.23
CA TYR A 105 -0.81 3.55 -13.55
C TYR A 105 -2.13 4.18 -14.02
N GLY A 106 -3.26 3.54 -13.76
CA GLY A 106 -4.58 4.08 -14.07
C GLY A 106 -5.01 5.22 -13.16
N CYS A 107 -5.03 4.97 -11.86
CA CYS A 107 -5.37 5.96 -10.83
C CYS A 107 -4.97 5.48 -9.44
N THR A 108 -4.12 6.23 -8.74
CA THR A 108 -3.68 5.88 -7.39
C THR A 108 -4.79 5.97 -6.34
N GLY A 109 -5.77 6.84 -6.52
CA GLY A 109 -6.93 6.95 -5.62
C GLY A 109 -7.84 5.72 -5.72
N ILE A 110 -8.13 5.26 -6.94
CA ILE A 110 -8.93 4.04 -7.18
C ILE A 110 -8.14 2.79 -6.72
N GLN A 111 -6.84 2.72 -7.05
CA GLN A 111 -5.96 1.68 -6.57
C GLN A 111 -6.00 1.56 -5.04
N LEU A 112 -5.95 2.69 -4.33
CA LEU A 112 -6.05 2.71 -2.87
C LEU A 112 -7.42 2.24 -2.37
N GLY A 113 -8.50 2.52 -3.10
CA GLY A 113 -9.84 1.95 -2.83
C GLY A 113 -9.86 0.42 -2.92
N ILE A 114 -9.13 -0.16 -3.88
CA ILE A 114 -9.03 -1.62 -4.07
C ILE A 114 -8.08 -2.26 -3.05
N MET A 115 -6.89 -1.69 -2.85
CA MET A 115 -5.79 -2.30 -2.10
C MET A 115 -5.63 -1.76 -0.68
N GLY A 116 -6.42 -0.76 -0.28
CA GLY A 116 -6.36 -0.18 1.07
C GLY A 116 -6.49 -1.19 2.22
N PRO A 117 -7.31 -2.23 2.11
CA PRO A 117 -7.40 -3.27 3.13
C PRO A 117 -6.10 -4.01 3.42
N SER A 118 -5.14 -4.04 2.49
CA SER A 118 -3.85 -4.74 2.66
C SER A 118 -3.10 -4.31 3.92
N LEU A 119 -3.20 -3.03 4.30
CA LEU A 119 -2.55 -2.51 5.51
C LEU A 119 -3.22 -3.05 6.79
N ALA A 120 -4.53 -3.27 6.80
CA ALA A 120 -5.24 -3.88 7.92
C ALA A 120 -5.07 -5.41 7.96
N ILE A 121 -4.89 -6.05 6.80
CA ILE A 121 -4.62 -7.49 6.65
C ILE A 121 -3.26 -7.86 7.27
N ALA A 122 -2.22 -7.06 7.04
CA ALA A 122 -0.86 -7.37 7.46
C ALA A 122 -0.71 -7.69 8.96
N PRO A 123 -1.26 -6.91 9.91
CA PRO A 123 -1.23 -7.26 11.33
C PRO A 123 -1.93 -8.58 11.65
N VAL A 124 -3.07 -8.86 11.01
CA VAL A 124 -3.82 -10.12 11.21
C VAL A 124 -3.01 -11.30 10.69
N TYR A 125 -2.35 -11.15 9.55
CA TYR A 125 -1.45 -12.15 8.99
C TYR A 125 -0.27 -12.45 9.92
N ILE A 126 0.35 -11.40 10.49
CA ILE A 126 1.55 -11.48 11.33
C ILE A 126 1.25 -12.07 12.72
N ALA A 127 0.17 -11.61 13.36
CA ALA A 127 -0.07 -11.84 14.78
C ALA A 127 -1.42 -12.49 15.12
N GLY A 128 -2.30 -12.69 14.14
CA GLY A 128 -3.59 -13.34 14.34
C GLY A 128 -3.45 -14.83 14.62
N ASN A 129 -4.31 -15.35 15.50
CA ASN A 129 -4.50 -16.80 15.65
C ASN A 129 -5.31 -17.36 14.47
N GLU A 130 -5.46 -18.67 14.37
CA GLU A 130 -6.14 -19.32 13.25
C GLU A 130 -7.62 -18.94 13.14
N GLU A 131 -8.31 -18.74 14.24
CA GLU A 131 -9.72 -18.31 14.26
C GLU A 131 -9.87 -16.88 13.75
N GLN A 132 -9.02 -15.96 14.22
CA GLN A 132 -8.99 -14.58 13.75
C GLN A 132 -8.67 -14.51 12.25
N LYS A 133 -7.66 -15.26 11.78
CA LYS A 133 -7.29 -15.32 10.36
C LYS A 133 -8.45 -15.88 9.54
N LYS A 134 -9.04 -17.00 9.95
CA LYS A 134 -10.17 -17.60 9.26
C LYS A 134 -11.37 -16.64 9.17
N LYS A 135 -11.70 -15.94 10.26
CA LYS A 135 -12.80 -14.97 10.28
C LYS A 135 -12.48 -13.77 9.40
N TYR A 136 -11.44 -13.01 9.72
CA TYR A 136 -11.22 -11.66 9.16
C TYR A 136 -10.57 -11.66 7.78
N LEU A 137 -9.67 -12.59 7.49
CA LEU A 137 -9.12 -12.75 6.14
C LEU A 137 -10.14 -13.45 5.23
N GLY A 138 -10.86 -14.46 5.75
CA GLY A 138 -11.91 -15.16 5.01
C GLY A 138 -13.04 -14.23 4.56
N MET A 139 -13.47 -13.28 5.39
CA MET A 139 -14.45 -12.26 4.99
C MET A 139 -13.98 -11.43 3.81
N LEU A 140 -12.71 -10.98 3.83
CA LEU A 140 -12.12 -10.17 2.75
C LEU A 140 -11.83 -10.96 1.47
N ALA A 141 -11.70 -12.27 1.57
CA ALA A 141 -11.59 -13.16 0.41
C ALA A 141 -12.95 -13.45 -0.22
N ALA A 142 -14.00 -13.60 0.61
CA ALA A 142 -15.34 -13.96 0.16
C ALA A 142 -16.10 -12.77 -0.46
N GLU A 143 -15.89 -11.56 0.05
CA GLU A 143 -16.67 -10.38 -0.32
C GLU A 143 -15.79 -9.15 -0.58
N PRO A 144 -16.20 -8.23 -1.48
CA PRO A 144 -15.48 -6.99 -1.75
C PRO A 144 -15.72 -5.95 -0.64
N ILE A 145 -15.35 -6.30 0.59
CA ILE A 145 -15.49 -5.43 1.78
C ILE A 145 -14.18 -4.72 2.10
N ILE A 146 -14.27 -3.65 2.87
CA ILE A 146 -13.14 -2.83 3.27
C ILE A 146 -12.78 -3.11 4.73
N ALA A 147 -11.48 -3.16 5.01
CA ALA A 147 -10.91 -3.12 6.36
C ALA A 147 -9.96 -1.93 6.45
N SER A 148 -9.85 -1.32 7.62
CA SER A 148 -9.03 -0.12 7.78
C SER A 148 -8.07 -0.20 8.96
N TYR A 149 -6.94 0.52 8.84
CA TYR A 149 -5.84 0.51 9.79
C TYR A 149 -5.86 1.79 10.64
N CYS A 150 -6.17 1.66 11.92
CA CYS A 150 -6.36 2.74 12.87
C CYS A 150 -5.17 2.87 13.84
N VAL A 151 -4.12 3.58 13.44
CA VAL A 151 -2.94 3.90 14.27
C VAL A 151 -2.82 5.40 14.47
N THR A 152 -2.76 6.19 13.40
CA THR A 152 -2.55 7.63 13.40
C THR A 152 -3.65 8.37 14.17
N GLU A 153 -3.26 9.42 14.92
CA GLU A 153 -4.16 10.31 15.65
C GLU A 153 -3.88 11.76 15.24
N PRO A 154 -4.78 12.73 15.55
CA PRO A 154 -4.54 14.13 15.25
C PRO A 154 -3.21 14.67 15.80
N GLY A 155 -2.77 14.16 16.96
CA GLY A 155 -1.53 14.55 17.61
C GLY A 155 -0.37 13.56 17.47
N ALA A 156 -0.53 12.44 16.75
CA ALA A 156 0.46 11.36 16.67
C ALA A 156 0.47 10.72 15.27
N GLY A 157 1.34 11.20 14.42
CA GLY A 157 1.60 10.63 13.08
C GLY A 157 2.93 9.89 13.05
N SER A 158 4.03 10.57 12.74
CA SER A 158 5.39 9.99 12.74
C SER A 158 5.82 9.53 14.13
N ASP A 159 5.37 10.20 15.19
CA ASP A 159 5.56 9.77 16.57
C ASP A 159 4.42 8.84 17.01
N VAL A 160 4.49 7.57 16.60
CA VAL A 160 3.50 6.54 16.98
C VAL A 160 3.49 6.29 18.50
N ASN A 161 4.58 6.58 19.21
CA ASN A 161 4.60 6.45 20.67
C ASN A 161 3.69 7.48 21.36
N GLY A 162 3.42 8.60 20.70
CA GLY A 162 2.51 9.66 21.18
C GLY A 162 1.02 9.33 21.05
N VAL A 163 0.63 8.12 20.61
CA VAL A 163 -0.77 7.67 20.54
C VAL A 163 -1.42 7.70 21.91
N LYS A 164 -2.60 8.34 22.01
CA LYS A 164 -3.37 8.59 23.24
C LYS A 164 -4.66 7.77 23.34
N THR A 165 -5.13 7.15 22.25
CA THR A 165 -6.25 6.20 22.34
C THR A 165 -5.91 5.19 23.39
N ARG A 166 -6.73 5.13 24.45
CA ARG A 166 -6.53 4.26 25.61
C ARG A 166 -7.46 3.06 25.58
N VAL A 167 -7.04 2.02 26.27
CA VAL A 167 -7.86 0.85 26.47
C VAL A 167 -7.73 0.35 27.91
N GLU A 168 -8.85 -0.01 28.50
CA GLU A 168 -8.93 -0.61 29.83
C GLU A 168 -9.50 -2.02 29.73
N LYS A 169 -8.89 -2.97 30.44
CA LYS A 169 -9.43 -4.33 30.57
C LYS A 169 -10.50 -4.37 31.65
N LYS A 170 -11.70 -4.88 31.34
CA LYS A 170 -12.81 -5.11 32.29
C LYS A 170 -13.35 -6.53 32.12
N GLY A 171 -12.92 -7.43 33.00
CA GLY A 171 -13.27 -8.87 32.91
C GLY A 171 -12.72 -9.45 31.59
N ASP A 172 -13.62 -10.02 30.78
CA ASP A 172 -13.30 -10.64 29.49
C ASP A 172 -13.42 -9.67 28.31
N GLU A 173 -13.54 -8.38 28.58
CA GLU A 173 -13.65 -7.32 27.57
C GLU A 173 -12.57 -6.25 27.76
N TYR A 174 -12.37 -5.48 26.69
CA TYR A 174 -11.58 -4.28 26.68
C TYR A 174 -12.45 -3.09 26.26
N ILE A 175 -12.30 -1.94 26.91
CA ILE A 175 -13.03 -0.71 26.57
C ILE A 175 -12.05 0.26 25.94
N ILE A 176 -12.30 0.62 24.66
CA ILE A 176 -11.45 1.51 23.87
C ILE A 176 -12.09 2.91 23.84
N ASN A 177 -11.26 3.93 24.12
CA ASN A 177 -11.62 5.34 24.05
C ASN A 177 -10.52 6.15 23.34
N GLY A 178 -10.89 6.95 22.34
CA GLY A 178 -9.98 7.81 21.62
C GLY A 178 -10.44 8.13 20.21
N SER A 179 -9.59 8.82 19.44
CA SER A 179 -9.91 9.24 18.09
C SER A 179 -8.72 9.00 17.15
N LYS A 180 -8.96 8.36 16.03
CA LYS A 180 -7.99 8.07 14.98
C LYS A 180 -8.23 8.97 13.78
N ALA A 181 -7.15 9.42 13.14
CA ALA A 181 -7.21 10.37 12.03
C ALA A 181 -6.58 9.80 10.76
N TRP A 182 -7.01 10.33 9.62
CA TRP A 182 -6.51 9.96 8.29
C TRP A 182 -6.71 8.48 7.94
N ILE A 183 -7.86 7.92 8.38
CA ILE A 183 -8.14 6.50 8.18
C ILE A 183 -8.73 6.25 6.80
N THR A 184 -7.93 5.66 5.92
CA THR A 184 -8.31 5.27 4.55
C THR A 184 -9.41 4.22 4.58
N GLY A 185 -10.45 4.40 3.74
CA GLY A 185 -11.60 3.51 3.69
C GLY A 185 -12.46 3.52 4.95
N GLY A 186 -12.21 4.46 5.89
CA GLY A 186 -12.82 4.47 7.21
C GLY A 186 -14.34 4.55 7.23
N GLY A 187 -14.95 5.16 6.18
CA GLY A 187 -16.41 5.21 6.03
C GLY A 187 -17.05 3.89 5.64
N HIS A 188 -16.27 2.98 5.07
CA HIS A 188 -16.73 1.73 4.50
C HIS A 188 -16.21 0.49 5.24
N ALA A 189 -15.30 0.67 6.20
CA ALA A 189 -14.65 -0.43 6.89
C ALA A 189 -15.64 -1.33 7.62
N LYS A 190 -15.61 -2.63 7.32
CA LYS A 190 -16.36 -3.68 8.01
C LYS A 190 -15.69 -4.05 9.34
N TRP A 191 -14.38 -3.88 9.41
CA TRP A 191 -13.62 -4.00 10.65
C TRP A 191 -12.37 -3.12 10.61
N PHE A 192 -11.84 -2.82 11.79
CA PHE A 192 -10.67 -1.98 12.01
C PHE A 192 -9.56 -2.74 12.72
N PHE A 193 -8.32 -2.60 12.26
CA PHE A 193 -7.16 -2.78 13.12
C PHE A 193 -6.99 -1.53 13.97
N VAL A 194 -6.92 -1.67 15.29
CA VAL A 194 -6.81 -0.54 16.22
C VAL A 194 -5.61 -0.72 17.15
N LEU A 195 -4.70 0.26 17.15
CA LEU A 195 -3.62 0.35 18.13
C LEU A 195 -4.05 1.28 19.27
N ALA A 196 -4.05 0.77 20.51
CA ALA A 196 -4.41 1.54 21.70
C ALA A 196 -3.39 1.37 22.81
N ARG A 197 -3.17 2.42 23.61
CA ARG A 197 -2.33 2.38 24.80
C ARG A 197 -3.06 1.61 25.92
N SER A 198 -2.46 0.52 26.36
CA SER A 198 -2.98 -0.34 27.43
C SER A 198 -2.25 -0.16 28.76
N ASP A 199 -1.09 0.47 28.75
CA ASP A 199 -0.37 0.82 29.97
C ASP A 199 -0.60 2.30 30.30
N PRO A 200 -1.13 2.62 31.51
CA PRO A 200 -1.41 3.99 31.92
C PRO A 200 -0.14 4.82 32.22
N ASP A 201 1.00 4.17 32.50
CA ASP A 201 2.26 4.88 32.74
C ASP A 201 2.83 5.42 31.39
N PRO A 202 2.92 6.75 31.21
CA PRO A 202 3.47 7.32 30.00
C PRO A 202 4.96 7.00 29.79
N LYS A 203 5.67 6.57 30.84
CA LYS A 203 7.09 6.19 30.77
C LYS A 203 7.31 4.76 30.32
N THR A 204 6.27 3.93 30.27
CA THR A 204 6.39 2.55 29.78
C THR A 204 6.87 2.56 28.32
N PRO A 205 7.96 1.81 28.01
CA PRO A 205 8.49 1.74 26.65
C PRO A 205 7.43 1.30 25.64
N ALA A 206 7.42 1.91 24.44
CA ALA A 206 6.43 1.65 23.39
C ALA A 206 6.21 0.16 23.10
N GLY A 207 7.29 -0.66 23.16
CA GLY A 207 7.22 -2.10 22.91
C GLY A 207 6.39 -2.90 23.95
N LYS A 208 5.96 -2.27 25.05
CA LYS A 208 5.14 -2.88 26.11
C LYS A 208 3.86 -2.09 26.42
N ALA A 209 3.75 -0.86 25.92
CA ALA A 209 2.70 0.09 26.31
C ALA A 209 1.40 -0.04 25.50
N PHE A 210 1.43 -0.73 24.37
CA PHE A 210 0.30 -0.76 23.44
C PHE A 210 -0.19 -2.17 23.17
N THR A 211 -1.51 -2.29 23.05
CA THR A 211 -2.18 -3.52 22.62
C THR A 211 -2.88 -3.28 21.28
N ALA A 212 -2.87 -4.25 20.42
CA ALA A 212 -3.54 -4.23 19.12
C ALA A 212 -4.86 -5.03 19.19
N PHE A 213 -5.86 -4.52 18.47
CA PHE A 213 -7.20 -5.11 18.45
C PHE A 213 -7.73 -5.21 17.02
N ILE A 214 -8.59 -6.20 16.78
CA ILE A 214 -9.50 -6.22 15.66
C ILE A 214 -10.87 -5.80 16.20
N VAL A 215 -11.44 -4.73 15.66
CA VAL A 215 -12.72 -4.17 16.10
C VAL A 215 -13.71 -4.22 14.94
N ASP A 216 -14.83 -4.94 15.13
CA ASP A 216 -15.89 -5.02 14.14
C ASP A 216 -16.52 -3.62 13.92
N GLY A 217 -16.75 -3.23 12.67
CA GLY A 217 -17.06 -1.85 12.29
C GLY A 217 -18.44 -1.37 12.70
N ASP A 218 -19.33 -2.26 13.11
CA ASP A 218 -20.68 -2.00 13.62
C ASP A 218 -20.77 -2.03 15.16
N THR A 219 -19.62 -2.16 15.85
CA THR A 219 -19.57 -2.12 17.31
C THR A 219 -20.10 -0.79 17.85
N PRO A 220 -21.03 -0.77 18.80
CA PRO A 220 -21.55 0.44 19.41
C PRO A 220 -20.43 1.34 19.97
N GLY A 221 -20.58 2.66 19.83
CA GLY A 221 -19.59 3.64 20.25
C GLY A 221 -18.58 4.03 19.19
N ILE A 222 -18.65 3.45 17.99
CA ILE A 222 -17.82 3.87 16.84
C ILE A 222 -18.55 4.96 16.05
N THR A 223 -17.91 6.13 15.94
CA THR A 223 -18.38 7.22 15.09
C THR A 223 -17.42 7.44 13.93
N ARG A 224 -17.97 7.39 12.71
CA ARG A 224 -17.24 7.71 11.48
C ARG A 224 -17.44 9.19 11.17
N GLY A 225 -16.35 9.96 11.21
CA GLY A 225 -16.35 11.39 10.90
C GLY A 225 -16.70 11.67 9.43
N LYS A 226 -16.76 12.95 9.09
CA LYS A 226 -16.91 13.37 7.70
C LYS A 226 -15.77 12.86 6.83
N LYS A 227 -16.04 12.68 5.54
CA LYS A 227 -14.99 12.42 4.55
C LYS A 227 -14.10 13.66 4.41
N GLU A 228 -12.79 13.47 4.48
CA GLU A 228 -11.81 14.54 4.34
C GLU A 228 -11.66 14.95 2.86
N LYS A 229 -11.44 16.25 2.64
CA LYS A 229 -11.13 16.80 1.31
C LYS A 229 -9.62 16.79 1.10
N ASN A 230 -9.13 15.71 0.56
CA ASN A 230 -7.69 15.54 0.31
C ASN A 230 -7.23 16.31 -0.93
N MET A 231 -5.95 16.65 -0.98
CA MET A 231 -5.27 17.25 -2.14
C MET A 231 -5.35 16.33 -3.35
N GLY A 232 -5.04 15.04 -3.18
CA GLY A 232 -5.08 13.96 -4.17
C GLY A 232 -5.65 12.68 -3.59
N GLN A 233 -5.70 11.61 -4.38
CA GLN A 233 -6.31 10.33 -4.02
C GLN A 233 -7.72 10.51 -3.42
N ARG A 234 -8.50 11.42 -3.96
CA ARG A 234 -9.73 11.96 -3.36
C ARG A 234 -10.84 10.92 -3.14
N CYS A 235 -10.84 9.83 -3.90
CA CYS A 235 -11.84 8.77 -3.78
C CYS A 235 -11.50 7.68 -2.75
N SER A 236 -10.41 7.84 -1.97
CA SER A 236 -9.97 6.84 -0.99
C SER A 236 -10.76 6.80 0.33
N ASP A 237 -11.73 7.69 0.49
CA ASP A 237 -12.60 7.82 1.67
C ASP A 237 -11.84 7.88 3.01
N THR A 238 -10.97 8.87 3.13
CA THR A 238 -10.22 9.15 4.36
C THR A 238 -11.12 9.82 5.41
N ARG A 239 -11.11 9.30 6.66
CA ARG A 239 -11.93 9.84 7.75
C ARG A 239 -11.21 9.85 9.09
N VAL A 240 -11.77 10.61 10.03
CA VAL A 240 -11.56 10.45 11.47
C VAL A 240 -12.50 9.34 11.96
N ILE A 241 -11.99 8.46 12.83
CA ILE A 241 -12.78 7.40 13.50
C ILE A 241 -12.66 7.60 15.00
N THR A 242 -13.78 7.83 15.66
CA THR A 242 -13.84 8.02 17.12
C THR A 242 -14.42 6.78 17.79
N PHE A 243 -13.82 6.42 18.90
CA PHE A 243 -14.18 5.29 19.76
C PHE A 243 -14.60 5.85 21.13
N GLU A 244 -15.86 5.65 21.54
CA GLU A 244 -16.42 6.11 22.81
C GLU A 244 -17.02 4.89 23.53
N ASP A 245 -16.33 4.44 24.58
CA ASP A 245 -16.66 3.25 25.37
C ASP A 245 -16.88 1.98 24.52
N VAL A 246 -16.11 1.84 23.45
CA VAL A 246 -16.21 0.72 22.53
C VAL A 246 -15.74 -0.57 23.21
N ARG A 247 -16.68 -1.51 23.39
CA ARG A 247 -16.44 -2.81 24.04
C ARG A 247 -15.95 -3.83 23.02
N VAL A 248 -14.80 -4.41 23.29
CA VAL A 248 -14.13 -5.38 22.42
C VAL A 248 -13.84 -6.65 23.24
N PRO A 249 -14.31 -7.82 22.82
CA PRO A 249 -14.01 -9.09 23.49
C PRO A 249 -12.50 -9.37 23.56
N ALA A 250 -12.05 -10.02 24.62
CA ALA A 250 -10.64 -10.37 24.79
C ALA A 250 -10.08 -11.25 23.64
N CYS A 251 -10.92 -12.06 23.01
CA CYS A 251 -10.54 -12.87 21.84
C CYS A 251 -10.19 -12.04 20.60
N ASN A 252 -10.53 -10.75 20.57
CA ASN A 252 -10.19 -9.82 19.48
C ASN A 252 -8.86 -9.09 19.72
N VAL A 253 -8.14 -9.37 20.81
CA VAL A 253 -6.75 -8.92 20.99
C VAL A 253 -5.90 -9.59 19.92
N LEU A 254 -5.12 -8.81 19.19
CA LEU A 254 -4.27 -9.29 18.13
C LEU A 254 -2.83 -9.48 18.64
N GLY A 255 -2.38 -10.71 18.73
CA GLY A 255 -1.14 -11.08 19.38
C GLY A 255 -1.25 -11.07 20.90
N ALA A 256 -0.17 -10.73 21.61
CA ALA A 256 -0.18 -10.63 23.07
C ALA A 256 -0.50 -9.19 23.54
N PRO A 257 -1.19 -9.03 24.69
CA PRO A 257 -1.32 -7.74 25.34
C PRO A 257 0.05 -7.07 25.55
N GLY A 258 0.16 -5.78 25.29
CA GLY A 258 1.42 -5.02 25.35
C GLY A 258 2.30 -5.14 24.10
N ALA A 259 2.06 -6.09 23.19
CA ALA A 259 2.89 -6.29 21.98
C ALA A 259 2.39 -5.49 20.74
N GLY A 260 1.33 -4.71 20.87
CA GLY A 260 0.66 -4.06 19.74
C GLY A 260 1.55 -3.12 18.92
N PHE A 261 2.48 -2.41 19.56
CA PHE A 261 3.43 -1.56 18.85
C PHE A 261 4.31 -2.37 17.89
N LYS A 262 4.82 -3.51 18.33
CA LYS A 262 5.64 -4.40 17.48
C LYS A 262 4.82 -4.92 16.29
N VAL A 263 3.57 -5.31 16.53
CA VAL A 263 2.65 -5.78 15.48
C VAL A 263 2.43 -4.68 14.44
N ALA A 264 2.11 -3.46 14.88
CA ALA A 264 1.89 -2.32 13.99
C ALA A 264 3.14 -1.97 13.16
N MET A 265 4.33 -1.96 13.77
CA MET A 265 5.57 -1.64 13.04
C MET A 265 5.96 -2.75 12.05
N SER A 266 5.75 -4.03 12.42
CA SER A 266 6.02 -5.16 11.52
C SER A 266 5.10 -5.16 10.29
N ALA A 267 3.87 -4.66 10.43
CA ALA A 267 2.95 -4.49 9.31
C ALA A 267 3.54 -3.56 8.24
N PHE A 268 4.14 -2.44 8.63
CA PHE A 268 4.78 -1.52 7.68
C PHE A 268 5.94 -2.15 6.91
N ASP A 269 6.76 -3.00 7.54
CA ASP A 269 7.84 -3.69 6.82
C ASP A 269 7.30 -4.62 5.71
N MET A 270 6.11 -5.18 5.91
CA MET A 270 5.43 -6.02 4.94
C MET A 270 4.73 -5.21 3.83
N THR A 271 4.16 -4.04 4.15
CA THR A 271 3.31 -3.27 3.21
C THR A 271 4.06 -2.21 2.41
N ARG A 272 5.21 -1.73 2.88
CA ARG A 272 6.02 -0.70 2.19
C ARG A 272 6.39 -1.04 0.74
N PRO A 273 6.72 -2.30 0.36
CA PRO A 273 6.94 -2.64 -1.06
C PRO A 273 5.71 -2.34 -1.93
N GLY A 274 4.50 -2.61 -1.44
CA GLY A 274 3.25 -2.28 -2.12
C GLY A 274 3.05 -0.76 -2.27
N VAL A 275 3.38 0.02 -1.24
CA VAL A 275 3.33 1.49 -1.32
C VAL A 275 4.33 2.03 -2.34
N ALA A 276 5.56 1.48 -2.35
CA ALA A 276 6.57 1.84 -3.34
C ALA A 276 6.08 1.50 -4.77
N ALA A 277 5.46 0.33 -4.96
CA ALA A 277 4.88 -0.06 -6.24
C ALA A 277 3.77 0.88 -6.71
N GLY A 278 2.95 1.39 -5.78
CA GLY A 278 1.95 2.42 -6.09
C GLY A 278 2.58 3.72 -6.61
N ALA A 279 3.67 4.16 -6.00
CA ALA A 279 4.43 5.33 -6.46
C ALA A 279 5.07 5.09 -7.85
N LEU A 280 5.55 3.86 -8.12
CA LEU A 280 6.07 3.48 -9.44
C LEU A 280 5.01 3.58 -10.54
N GLY A 281 3.80 3.06 -10.30
CA GLY A 281 2.72 3.13 -11.28
C GLY A 281 2.35 4.56 -11.65
N LEU A 282 2.34 5.48 -10.67
CA LEU A 282 2.14 6.90 -10.90
C LEU A 282 3.31 7.52 -11.72
N ALA A 283 4.56 7.23 -11.34
CA ALA A 283 5.74 7.73 -12.06
C ALA A 283 5.79 7.22 -13.51
N TRP A 284 5.45 5.95 -13.72
CA TRP A 284 5.31 5.37 -15.06
C TRP A 284 4.27 6.11 -15.89
N ARG A 285 3.08 6.37 -15.32
CA ARG A 285 2.05 7.14 -16.01
C ARG A 285 2.53 8.56 -16.36
N CYS A 286 3.23 9.23 -15.45
CA CYS A 286 3.80 10.54 -15.71
C CYS A 286 4.78 10.53 -16.90
N LEU A 287 5.63 9.51 -16.99
CA LEU A 287 6.59 9.34 -18.07
C LEU A 287 5.88 9.11 -19.41
N ASP A 288 4.90 8.19 -19.47
CA ASP A 288 4.17 7.88 -20.71
C ASP A 288 3.39 9.10 -21.24
N GLU A 289 2.68 9.82 -20.37
CA GLU A 289 1.95 11.04 -20.76
C GLU A 289 2.91 12.11 -21.24
N SER A 290 4.04 12.30 -20.57
CA SER A 290 5.05 13.28 -20.93
C SER A 290 5.71 12.96 -22.27
N ALA A 291 6.08 11.70 -22.50
CA ALA A 291 6.68 11.26 -23.76
C ALA A 291 5.72 11.43 -24.94
N LYS A 292 4.44 11.00 -24.75
CA LYS A 292 3.40 11.18 -25.75
C LYS A 292 3.22 12.65 -26.10
N TYR A 293 3.02 13.51 -25.11
CA TYR A 293 2.81 14.94 -25.31
C TYR A 293 4.03 15.60 -25.98
N ALA A 294 5.25 15.23 -25.58
CA ALA A 294 6.47 15.78 -26.16
C ALA A 294 6.63 15.45 -27.65
N LEU A 295 6.14 14.31 -28.13
CA LEU A 295 6.15 13.90 -29.53
C LEU A 295 5.08 14.59 -30.37
N GLU A 296 4.02 15.10 -29.75
CA GLU A 296 2.89 15.75 -30.45
C GLU A 296 2.99 17.28 -30.44
N ARG A 297 3.37 17.86 -29.29
CA ARG A 297 3.43 19.33 -29.07
C ARG A 297 4.57 19.95 -29.81
N LYS A 298 4.28 21.02 -30.55
CA LYS A 298 5.28 21.82 -31.30
C LYS A 298 5.52 23.16 -30.63
N ALA A 299 6.79 23.56 -30.60
CA ALA A 299 7.27 24.88 -30.21
C ALA A 299 8.60 25.15 -30.93
N PHE A 300 8.89 26.41 -31.26
CA PHE A 300 10.11 26.82 -32.01
C PHE A 300 10.34 26.03 -33.31
N GLY A 301 9.25 25.74 -34.03
CA GLY A 301 9.30 25.09 -35.34
C GLY A 301 9.46 23.56 -35.35
N THR A 302 9.55 22.91 -34.22
CA THR A 302 9.70 21.44 -34.09
C THR A 302 8.88 20.88 -32.96
N VAL A 303 8.78 19.54 -32.86
CA VAL A 303 8.20 18.88 -31.65
C VAL A 303 9.08 19.13 -30.44
N ILE A 304 8.47 19.30 -29.23
CA ILE A 304 9.25 19.64 -28.04
C ILE A 304 10.18 18.51 -27.60
N ALA A 305 9.94 17.27 -28.04
CA ALA A 305 10.85 16.14 -27.84
C ALA A 305 12.27 16.38 -28.44
N ASN A 306 12.41 17.31 -29.38
CA ASN A 306 13.71 17.67 -29.97
C ASN A 306 14.49 18.71 -29.15
N HIS A 307 13.91 19.28 -28.10
CA HIS A 307 14.58 20.22 -27.21
C HIS A 307 15.34 19.48 -26.11
N GLN A 308 16.65 19.72 -25.99
CA GLN A 308 17.54 19.00 -25.06
C GLN A 308 17.06 19.04 -23.60
N ALA A 309 16.51 20.17 -23.14
CA ALA A 309 15.97 20.27 -21.77
C ALA A 309 14.81 19.31 -21.54
N VAL A 310 13.92 19.11 -22.53
CA VAL A 310 12.81 18.13 -22.45
C VAL A 310 13.34 16.71 -22.47
N GLN A 311 14.34 16.44 -23.34
CA GLN A 311 15.00 15.12 -23.40
C GLN A 311 15.63 14.73 -22.06
N PHE A 312 16.29 15.66 -21.37
CA PHE A 312 16.90 15.42 -20.07
C PHE A 312 15.85 15.11 -19.00
N MET A 313 14.75 15.88 -18.95
CA MET A 313 13.64 15.58 -18.02
C MET A 313 13.07 14.16 -18.25
N LEU A 314 12.82 13.78 -19.50
CA LEU A 314 12.33 12.43 -19.83
C LEU A 314 13.34 11.33 -19.46
N ALA A 315 14.62 11.55 -19.74
CA ALA A 315 15.70 10.62 -19.39
C ALA A 315 15.83 10.43 -17.87
N ASP A 316 15.78 11.53 -17.09
CA ASP A 316 15.85 11.48 -15.63
C ASP A 316 14.62 10.76 -15.04
N MET A 317 13.43 10.98 -15.60
CA MET A 317 12.22 10.25 -15.19
C MET A 317 12.38 8.75 -15.45
N ALA A 318 12.91 8.35 -16.61
CA ALA A 318 13.12 6.94 -16.96
C ALA A 318 14.17 6.28 -16.04
N VAL A 319 15.33 6.93 -15.83
CA VAL A 319 16.41 6.42 -14.97
C VAL A 319 15.90 6.20 -13.54
N ASN A 320 15.24 7.22 -12.96
CA ASN A 320 14.73 7.12 -11.59
C ASN A 320 13.63 6.05 -11.45
N LEU A 321 12.76 5.91 -12.46
CA LEU A 321 11.71 4.89 -12.47
C LEU A 321 12.31 3.47 -12.46
N GLU A 322 13.30 3.19 -13.30
CA GLU A 322 13.94 1.87 -13.36
C GLU A 322 14.69 1.53 -12.07
N LEU A 323 15.45 2.47 -11.50
CA LEU A 323 16.14 2.27 -10.23
C LEU A 323 15.16 2.03 -9.07
N ALA A 324 14.07 2.81 -9.04
CA ALA A 324 13.02 2.65 -8.03
C ALA A 324 12.31 1.30 -8.18
N ARG A 325 12.08 0.81 -9.40
CA ARG A 325 11.48 -0.50 -9.67
C ARG A 325 12.36 -1.63 -9.18
N LEU A 326 13.65 -1.59 -9.47
CA LEU A 326 14.61 -2.60 -9.03
C LEU A 326 14.63 -2.76 -7.51
N ILE A 327 14.74 -1.66 -6.75
CA ILE A 327 14.75 -1.75 -5.28
C ILE A 327 13.39 -2.13 -4.70
N THR A 328 12.29 -1.77 -5.35
CA THR A 328 10.93 -2.14 -4.93
C THR A 328 10.73 -3.64 -5.06
N TYR A 329 11.07 -4.24 -6.20
CA TYR A 329 10.94 -5.68 -6.41
C TYR A 329 11.93 -6.48 -5.55
N LYS A 330 13.15 -5.96 -5.33
CA LYS A 330 14.06 -6.56 -4.36
C LYS A 330 13.44 -6.57 -2.96
N SER A 331 12.86 -5.47 -2.52
CA SER A 331 12.22 -5.39 -1.20
C SER A 331 11.01 -6.33 -1.08
N ALA A 332 10.21 -6.47 -2.14
CA ALA A 332 9.09 -7.43 -2.20
C ALA A 332 9.59 -8.88 -2.12
N SER A 333 10.66 -9.21 -2.86
CA SER A 333 11.32 -10.52 -2.82
C SER A 333 11.90 -10.84 -1.43
N ASP A 334 12.42 -9.85 -0.71
CA ASP A 334 12.91 -10.04 0.66
C ASP A 334 11.76 -10.50 1.59
N VAL A 335 10.56 -9.91 1.46
CA VAL A 335 9.38 -10.33 2.23
C VAL A 335 9.00 -11.77 1.90
N ASP A 336 8.95 -12.15 0.62
CA ASP A 336 8.59 -13.49 0.17
C ASP A 336 9.60 -14.56 0.67
N ASN A 337 10.87 -14.19 0.71
CA ASN A 337 11.94 -15.03 1.23
C ASN A 337 12.10 -14.98 2.76
N LYS A 338 11.17 -14.30 3.47
CA LYS A 338 11.18 -14.12 4.92
C LYS A 338 12.47 -13.45 5.45
N VAL A 339 13.13 -12.68 4.60
CA VAL A 339 14.27 -11.85 4.98
C VAL A 339 13.72 -10.58 5.62
N ARG A 340 13.96 -10.39 6.92
CA ARG A 340 13.57 -9.15 7.58
C ARG A 340 14.44 -8.00 7.07
N SER A 341 13.89 -7.19 6.20
CA SER A 341 14.62 -6.09 5.56
C SER A 341 13.86 -4.76 5.66
N SER A 342 13.76 -4.24 6.90
CA SER A 342 13.27 -2.85 7.09
C SER A 342 14.16 -1.85 6.33
N TYR A 343 15.44 -2.18 6.11
CA TYR A 343 16.38 -1.36 5.34
C TYR A 343 15.95 -1.22 3.88
N ASN A 344 15.83 -2.34 3.15
CA ASN A 344 15.41 -2.31 1.74
C ASN A 344 13.98 -1.82 1.57
N ALA A 345 13.05 -2.15 2.47
CA ALA A 345 11.69 -1.64 2.46
C ALA A 345 11.63 -0.11 2.63
N SER A 346 12.49 0.44 3.50
CA SER A 346 12.58 1.89 3.69
C SER A 346 13.24 2.59 2.52
N ILE A 347 14.28 2.00 1.90
CA ILE A 347 14.92 2.54 0.69
C ILE A 347 13.90 2.55 -0.45
N ALA A 348 13.23 1.43 -0.71
CA ALA A 348 12.23 1.30 -1.77
C ALA A 348 11.14 2.37 -1.64
N LYS A 349 10.52 2.46 -0.46
CA LYS A 349 9.44 3.43 -0.20
C LYS A 349 9.90 4.88 -0.32
N CYS A 350 11.07 5.21 0.22
CA CYS A 350 11.63 6.56 0.17
C CYS A 350 11.95 6.97 -1.27
N PHE A 351 12.69 6.14 -1.98
CA PHE A 351 13.16 6.45 -3.32
C PHE A 351 12.01 6.47 -4.33
N ALA A 352 11.09 5.49 -4.29
CA ALA A 352 9.92 5.48 -5.16
C ALA A 352 8.99 6.70 -4.92
N ALA A 353 8.78 7.09 -3.65
CA ALA A 353 7.99 8.27 -3.31
C ALA A 353 8.61 9.57 -3.84
N ASP A 354 9.93 9.73 -3.72
CA ASP A 354 10.65 10.89 -4.22
C ASP A 354 10.65 10.89 -5.76
N THR A 355 10.86 9.73 -6.40
CA THR A 355 10.77 9.53 -7.85
C THR A 355 9.40 9.93 -8.40
N ALA A 356 8.31 9.48 -7.76
CA ALA A 356 6.96 9.82 -8.19
C ALA A 356 6.69 11.34 -8.13
N ASN A 357 7.15 12.02 -7.08
CA ASN A 357 6.99 13.47 -6.95
C ASN A 357 7.82 14.25 -8.00
N ILE A 358 9.06 13.81 -8.28
CA ILE A 358 9.90 14.40 -9.31
C ILE A 358 9.27 14.19 -10.68
N ALA A 359 8.84 12.95 -11.00
CA ALA A 359 8.21 12.62 -12.26
C ALA A 359 6.93 13.42 -12.49
N ALA A 360 6.08 13.55 -11.48
CA ALA A 360 4.84 14.33 -11.59
C ALA A 360 5.11 15.84 -11.79
N THR A 361 6.11 16.39 -11.10
CA THR A 361 6.52 17.77 -11.29
C THR A 361 7.07 18.01 -12.70
N ASN A 362 7.93 17.12 -13.21
CA ASN A 362 8.46 17.19 -14.56
C ASN A 362 7.36 17.03 -15.62
N ALA A 363 6.37 16.16 -15.38
CA ALA A 363 5.24 16.00 -16.28
C ALA A 363 4.45 17.29 -16.44
N VAL A 364 4.09 17.96 -15.34
CA VAL A 364 3.41 19.26 -15.39
C VAL A 364 4.28 20.29 -16.13
N GLN A 365 5.60 20.31 -15.89
CA GLN A 365 6.52 21.23 -16.54
C GLN A 365 6.63 20.99 -18.06
N ILE A 366 6.68 19.73 -18.51
CA ILE A 366 6.71 19.36 -19.92
C ILE A 366 5.42 19.78 -20.64
N PHE A 367 4.27 19.65 -19.99
CA PHE A 367 2.99 20.11 -20.53
C PHE A 367 2.84 21.63 -20.52
N GLY A 368 3.64 22.36 -19.74
CA GLY A 368 3.57 23.80 -19.62
C GLY A 368 2.20 24.27 -19.11
N GLY A 369 1.61 25.30 -19.73
CA GLY A 369 0.28 25.80 -19.34
C GLY A 369 -0.82 24.73 -19.35
N ASN A 370 -0.76 23.78 -20.29
CA ASN A 370 -1.69 22.65 -20.32
C ASN A 370 -1.54 21.73 -19.11
N GLY A 371 -0.33 21.61 -18.55
CA GLY A 371 -0.09 20.80 -17.36
C GLY A 371 -0.69 21.38 -16.07
N PHE A 372 -1.02 22.67 -16.08
CA PHE A 372 -1.67 23.38 -14.98
C PHE A 372 -3.22 23.37 -15.09
N ASN A 373 -3.76 22.77 -16.14
CA ASN A 373 -5.19 22.70 -16.43
C ASN A 373 -5.75 21.31 -16.13
N CYS A 374 -6.91 21.24 -15.48
CA CYS A 374 -7.59 20.00 -15.07
C CYS A 374 -8.10 19.13 -16.25
N GLU A 375 -8.12 19.65 -17.48
CA GLU A 375 -8.44 18.87 -18.69
C GLU A 375 -7.33 17.87 -19.07
N TYR A 376 -6.12 18.04 -18.51
CA TYR A 376 -4.98 17.17 -18.72
C TYR A 376 -4.68 16.36 -17.46
N PRO A 377 -4.20 15.11 -17.59
CA PRO A 377 -4.08 14.21 -16.46
C PRO A 377 -2.95 14.56 -15.49
N VAL A 378 -1.96 15.33 -15.90
CA VAL A 378 -0.69 15.50 -15.16
C VAL A 378 -0.83 16.33 -13.88
N GLU A 379 -1.77 17.30 -13.84
CA GLU A 379 -2.03 18.06 -12.63
C GLU A 379 -2.58 17.14 -11.51
N LYS A 380 -3.50 16.21 -11.86
CA LYS A 380 -4.01 15.20 -10.92
C LYS A 380 -2.90 14.28 -10.45
N LEU A 381 -2.04 13.82 -11.34
CA LEU A 381 -0.89 12.98 -10.98
C LEU A 381 0.03 13.70 -9.99
N MET A 382 0.24 15.01 -10.15
CA MET A 382 1.04 15.81 -9.20
C MET A 382 0.37 15.90 -7.82
N ARG A 383 -0.95 16.09 -7.76
CA ARG A 383 -1.69 16.11 -6.49
C ARG A 383 -1.64 14.74 -5.78
N ASP A 384 -1.80 13.68 -6.55
CA ASP A 384 -1.77 12.30 -6.05
C ASP A 384 -0.37 11.88 -5.58
N ALA A 385 0.70 12.35 -6.24
CA ALA A 385 2.07 11.97 -5.92
C ALA A 385 2.50 12.39 -4.50
N LYS A 386 1.99 13.53 -4.01
CA LYS A 386 2.48 14.11 -2.76
C LYS A 386 2.33 13.23 -1.55
N ILE A 387 1.24 12.47 -1.47
CA ILE A 387 0.95 11.64 -0.28
C ILE A 387 1.96 10.50 -0.10
N TYR A 388 2.60 10.02 -1.17
CA TYR A 388 3.61 8.97 -1.09
C TYR A 388 4.83 9.36 -0.24
N GLN A 389 5.14 10.66 -0.14
CA GLN A 389 6.19 11.16 0.76
C GLN A 389 5.74 11.27 2.22
N ILE A 390 4.44 11.07 2.52
CA ILE A 390 3.85 11.35 3.83
C ILE A 390 3.40 10.07 4.53
N TYR A 391 2.49 9.29 3.94
CA TYR A 391 1.90 8.13 4.60
C TYR A 391 2.84 6.92 4.68
N GLU A 392 2.49 5.95 5.51
CA GLU A 392 3.29 4.76 5.86
C GLU A 392 4.74 5.07 6.28
N GLY A 393 4.89 6.18 6.99
CA GLY A 393 6.17 6.77 7.37
C GLY A 393 6.68 7.74 6.32
N THR A 394 6.87 9.01 6.73
CA THR A 394 7.36 10.05 5.84
C THR A 394 8.71 9.69 5.21
N SER A 395 9.07 10.32 4.08
CA SER A 395 10.42 10.16 3.49
C SER A 395 11.55 10.48 4.50
N GLN A 396 11.29 11.35 5.49
CA GLN A 396 12.20 11.64 6.60
C GLN A 396 12.30 10.47 7.59
N ILE A 397 11.17 9.86 7.96
CA ILE A 397 11.15 8.67 8.82
C ILE A 397 11.86 7.49 8.15
N GLN A 398 11.66 7.29 6.84
CA GLN A 398 12.39 6.25 6.10
C GLN A 398 13.91 6.48 6.20
N ARG A 399 14.39 7.71 6.02
CA ARG A 399 15.82 8.06 6.16
C ARG A 399 16.35 7.81 7.56
N ILE A 400 15.55 8.06 8.61
CA ILE A 400 15.92 7.72 9.99
C ILE A 400 16.05 6.20 10.15
N VAL A 401 15.13 5.40 9.61
CA VAL A 401 15.22 3.94 9.66
C VAL A 401 16.45 3.44 8.93
N ILE A 402 16.69 3.92 7.70
CA ILE A 402 17.86 3.57 6.88
C ILE A 402 19.16 3.87 7.64
N SER A 403 19.32 5.09 8.16
CA SER A 403 20.55 5.49 8.85
C SER A 403 20.78 4.68 10.13
N ARG A 404 19.74 4.40 10.92
CA ARG A 404 19.85 3.58 12.14
C ARG A 404 20.31 2.16 11.83
N MET A 405 19.75 1.54 10.79
CA MET A 405 20.14 0.20 10.40
C MET A 405 21.56 0.15 9.84
N LEU A 406 21.91 1.12 8.99
CA LEU A 406 23.25 1.25 8.44
C LEU A 406 24.31 1.40 9.54
N LEU A 407 24.10 2.35 10.45
CA LEU A 407 25.05 2.64 11.54
C LEU A 407 25.13 1.48 12.54
N GLY A 408 23.98 0.85 12.86
CA GLY A 408 23.95 -0.33 13.72
C GLY A 408 24.71 -1.51 13.11
N HIS A 409 24.55 -1.75 11.81
CA HIS A 409 25.29 -2.79 11.10
C HIS A 409 26.79 -2.47 11.03
N PHE A 410 27.15 -1.23 10.72
CA PHE A 410 28.55 -0.80 10.67
C PHE A 410 29.25 -0.96 12.01
N ALA A 411 28.57 -0.58 13.12
CA ALA A 411 29.13 -0.72 14.47
C ALA A 411 29.37 -2.19 14.86
N GLN A 412 28.62 -3.13 14.31
CA GLN A 412 28.77 -4.57 14.58
C GLN A 412 29.78 -5.26 13.66
N ASN A 413 29.85 -4.85 12.38
CA ASN A 413 30.55 -5.60 11.33
C ASN A 413 31.68 -4.82 10.65
N GLY A 414 31.90 -3.55 10.98
CA GLY A 414 32.94 -2.72 10.39
C GLY A 414 32.76 -2.41 8.89
N THR A 415 31.56 -2.65 8.33
CA THR A 415 31.26 -2.42 6.93
C THR A 415 29.83 -1.87 6.76
N SER A 416 29.61 -1.06 5.73
CA SER A 416 28.28 -0.54 5.35
C SER A 416 27.48 -1.50 4.45
N ARG A 417 28.04 -2.64 4.04
CA ARG A 417 27.36 -3.62 3.20
C ARG A 417 26.41 -4.47 4.05
N LEU A 418 25.13 -4.15 3.98
CA LEU A 418 24.00 -4.85 4.62
C LEU A 418 23.52 -6.04 3.79
#